data_8ac1b7499cddb1bef33b97e475a8cf93
#
_entry.id   8ac1b7499cddb1bef33b97e475a8cf93
#
_cell.length_a   1.000
_cell.length_b   1.000
_cell.length_c   1.000
_cell.angle_alpha   90.00
_cell.angle_beta   90.00
_cell.angle_gamma   90.00
#
_symmetry.space_group_name_H-M   'P 1'
#
loop_
_entity.id
_entity.type
_entity.pdbx_description
1 polymer ?
#
loop_
_entity_poly.entity_id
_entity_poly.type
_entity_poly.pdbx_seq_one_letter_code
_entity_poly.pdbx_strand_id
1 'polypeptide(L)'
;MGLFPSLTQEIAIDLGTANTIITSNGRIVVDQPSIIAIDTRTEKLVAIGEEARKMHERTHDRIKTIRPLKDGVIADFRAAELMIRGMIKMIPKRRGSLFKPTLKMVIGIPSGSTEVEIRAVKDSAEQAGGQEIFLLFEPMAAALGIGLDVEAPEGNMVVDI
;
A
#
# COMPACT_ATOMS: atom_id res chain seq x y z
N MET A 1 0.57 -32.29 -11.20
CA MET A 1 1.09 -31.08 -11.90
C MET A 1 -0.10 -30.31 -12.42
N GLY A 2 -0.49 -29.22 -11.76
CA GLY A 2 -1.71 -28.46 -12.10
C GLY A 2 -1.55 -27.76 -13.45
N LEU A 3 -2.49 -27.96 -14.32
CA LEU A 3 -2.56 -27.41 -15.69
C LEU A 3 -2.88 -25.89 -15.75
N PHE A 4 -3.03 -25.23 -14.61
CA PHE A 4 -3.29 -23.79 -14.56
C PHE A 4 -2.11 -23.11 -13.84
N PRO A 5 -1.39 -22.18 -14.48
CA PRO A 5 -0.44 -21.33 -13.78
C PRO A 5 -1.20 -20.58 -12.67
N SER A 6 -0.65 -20.56 -11.47
CA SER A 6 -1.21 -19.86 -10.33
C SER A 6 -1.71 -18.47 -10.74
N LEU A 7 -3.02 -18.27 -10.69
CA LEU A 7 -3.69 -16.99 -10.95
C LEU A 7 -3.53 -16.03 -9.76
N THR A 8 -2.53 -16.24 -8.91
CA THR A 8 -2.24 -15.40 -7.75
C THR A 8 -1.18 -14.38 -8.11
N GLN A 9 -1.44 -13.14 -7.79
CA GLN A 9 -0.46 -12.05 -7.83
C GLN A 9 -0.11 -11.67 -6.39
N GLU A 10 1.16 -11.85 -6.04
CA GLU A 10 1.69 -11.46 -4.72
C GLU A 10 2.30 -10.07 -4.81
N ILE A 11 1.95 -9.23 -3.84
CA ILE A 11 2.50 -7.89 -3.68
C ILE A 11 2.83 -7.63 -2.21
N ALA A 12 3.88 -6.85 -1.99
CA ALA A 12 4.13 -6.25 -0.69
C ALA A 12 3.98 -4.74 -0.80
N ILE A 13 3.34 -4.14 0.20
CA ILE A 13 3.02 -2.71 0.26
C ILE A 13 3.66 -2.13 1.51
N ASP A 14 4.47 -1.12 1.32
CA ASP A 14 4.94 -0.23 2.37
C ASP A 14 4.12 1.06 2.31
N LEU A 15 3.33 1.31 3.36
CA LEU A 15 2.44 2.47 3.47
C LEU A 15 3.13 3.62 4.20
N GLY A 16 4.20 4.16 3.64
CA GLY A 16 4.90 5.29 4.24
C GLY A 16 4.11 6.59 4.20
N THR A 17 4.33 7.46 5.20
CA THR A 17 3.69 8.79 5.30
C THR A 17 4.03 9.68 4.10
N ALA A 18 5.25 9.64 3.62
CA ALA A 18 5.71 10.43 2.48
C ALA A 18 5.42 9.73 1.15
N ASN A 19 5.86 8.48 1.01
CA ASN A 19 5.73 7.66 -0.19
C ASN A 19 5.15 6.29 0.16
N THR A 20 4.35 5.75 -0.75
CA THR A 20 3.90 4.36 -0.72
C THR A 20 4.66 3.58 -1.80
N ILE A 21 5.24 2.46 -1.40
CA ILE A 21 5.99 1.58 -2.31
C ILE A 21 5.25 0.25 -2.42
N ILE A 22 5.09 -0.23 -3.66
CA ILE A 22 4.57 -1.58 -3.92
C ILE A 22 5.61 -2.39 -4.66
N THR A 23 5.89 -3.57 -4.13
CA THR A 23 6.76 -4.55 -4.77
C THR A 23 5.97 -5.76 -5.25
N SER A 24 6.40 -6.37 -6.32
CA SER A 24 5.87 -7.63 -6.84
C SER A 24 7.01 -8.43 -7.46
N ASN A 25 7.11 -9.72 -7.11
CA ASN A 25 8.20 -10.60 -7.57
C ASN A 25 9.61 -10.00 -7.30
N GLY A 26 9.82 -9.42 -6.11
CA GLY A 26 11.09 -8.83 -5.70
C GLY A 26 11.49 -7.55 -6.43
N ARG A 27 10.58 -6.88 -7.13
CA ARG A 27 10.85 -5.63 -7.83
C ARG A 27 9.85 -4.56 -7.43
N ILE A 28 10.32 -3.33 -7.29
CA ILE A 28 9.45 -2.17 -7.11
C ILE A 28 8.64 -1.98 -8.40
N VAL A 29 7.32 -1.99 -8.27
CA VAL A 29 6.37 -1.81 -9.38
C VAL A 29 5.58 -0.51 -9.26
N VAL A 30 5.50 0.06 -8.05
CA VAL A 30 4.94 1.38 -7.77
C VAL A 30 5.81 2.04 -6.71
N ASP A 31 6.18 3.29 -6.92
CA ASP A 31 6.82 4.20 -5.96
C ASP A 31 6.18 5.57 -6.18
N GLN A 32 5.31 5.96 -5.27
CA GLN A 32 4.49 7.15 -5.44
C GLN A 32 4.33 7.91 -4.11
N PRO A 33 4.29 9.24 -4.15
CA PRO A 33 3.89 10.03 -2.98
C PRO A 33 2.55 9.58 -2.40
N SER A 34 2.45 9.51 -1.08
CA SER A 34 1.24 9.12 -0.34
C SER A 34 0.24 10.28 -0.28
N ILE A 35 -0.29 10.65 -1.44
CA ILE A 35 -1.24 11.75 -1.61
C ILE A 35 -2.25 11.42 -2.71
N ILE A 36 -3.49 11.84 -2.50
CA ILE A 36 -4.55 11.79 -3.51
C ILE A 36 -5.14 13.17 -3.76
N ALA A 37 -5.77 13.34 -4.90
CA ALA A 37 -6.62 14.48 -5.21
C ALA A 37 -8.05 13.99 -5.48
N ILE A 38 -9.03 14.65 -4.88
CA ILE A 38 -10.45 14.36 -5.05
C ILE A 38 -11.20 15.60 -5.55
N ASP A 39 -12.25 15.38 -6.30
CA ASP A 39 -13.23 16.42 -6.65
C ASP A 39 -14.11 16.68 -5.41
N THR A 40 -14.13 17.92 -4.92
CA THR A 40 -14.83 18.32 -3.67
C THR A 40 -16.35 18.15 -3.74
N ARG A 41 -16.93 18.15 -4.94
CA ARG A 41 -18.38 18.04 -5.14
C ARG A 41 -18.83 16.58 -5.26
N THR A 42 -18.04 15.75 -5.94
CA THR A 42 -18.42 14.37 -6.26
C THR A 42 -17.72 13.35 -5.39
N GLU A 43 -16.71 13.77 -4.61
CA GLU A 43 -15.80 12.95 -3.80
C GLU A 43 -15.09 11.85 -4.61
N LYS A 44 -15.04 12.00 -5.93
CA LYS A 44 -14.35 11.05 -6.79
C LYS A 44 -12.86 11.32 -6.84
N LEU A 45 -12.11 10.24 -6.91
CA LEU A 45 -10.67 10.28 -7.12
C LEU A 45 -10.35 10.93 -8.47
N VAL A 46 -9.51 11.96 -8.46
CA VAL A 46 -9.04 12.69 -9.64
C VAL A 46 -7.62 12.27 -9.99
N ALA A 47 -6.72 12.21 -9.00
CA ALA A 47 -5.32 11.88 -9.21
C ALA A 47 -4.72 11.20 -7.96
N ILE A 48 -3.57 10.56 -8.13
CA ILE A 48 -2.83 9.86 -7.08
C ILE A 48 -1.34 10.13 -7.27
N GLY A 49 -0.60 10.09 -6.16
CA GLY A 49 0.85 10.13 -6.18
C GLY A 49 1.37 11.44 -6.78
N GLU A 50 2.31 11.34 -7.69
CA GLU A 50 2.98 12.51 -8.28
C GLU A 50 2.00 13.49 -8.96
N GLU A 51 0.97 12.96 -9.62
CA GLU A 51 -0.03 13.82 -10.26
C GLU A 51 -0.87 14.58 -9.22
N ALA A 52 -1.24 13.94 -8.11
CA ALA A 52 -1.94 14.61 -7.02
C ALA A 52 -1.02 15.63 -6.31
N ARG A 53 0.28 15.33 -6.17
CA ARG A 53 1.27 16.24 -5.60
C ARG A 53 1.38 17.54 -6.41
N LYS A 54 1.42 17.45 -7.73
CA LYS A 54 1.41 18.64 -8.62
C LYS A 54 0.16 19.49 -8.46
N MET A 55 -0.97 18.86 -8.10
CA MET A 55 -2.22 19.58 -7.84
C MET A 55 -2.24 20.24 -6.47
N HIS A 56 -1.51 19.69 -5.49
CA HIS A 56 -1.41 20.26 -4.14
C HIS A 56 -0.79 21.67 -4.13
N GLU A 57 0.11 21.92 -5.06
CA GLU A 57 0.79 23.21 -5.20
C GLU A 57 -0.05 24.26 -5.96
N ARG A 58 -1.23 23.86 -6.46
CA ARG A 58 -2.11 24.74 -7.25
C ARG A 58 -3.47 24.86 -6.56
N THR A 59 -3.82 26.09 -6.17
CA THR A 59 -5.15 26.36 -5.60
C THR A 59 -6.23 26.14 -6.66
N HIS A 60 -7.16 25.23 -6.38
CA HIS A 60 -8.33 24.99 -7.23
C HIS A 60 -9.55 24.68 -6.35
N ASP A 61 -10.62 25.46 -6.49
CA ASP A 61 -11.80 25.36 -5.60
C ASP A 61 -12.52 24.00 -5.65
N ARG A 62 -12.34 23.27 -6.74
CA ARG A 62 -13.00 21.96 -6.97
C ARG A 62 -12.10 20.76 -6.68
N ILE A 63 -10.84 20.95 -6.37
CA ILE A 63 -9.90 19.86 -6.12
C ILE A 63 -9.33 20.01 -4.72
N LYS A 64 -9.48 18.98 -3.91
CA LYS A 64 -8.86 18.87 -2.59
C LYS A 64 -7.82 17.75 -2.63
N THR A 65 -6.62 18.07 -2.18
CA THR A 65 -5.58 17.05 -1.97
C THR A 65 -5.60 16.56 -0.52
N ILE A 66 -5.40 15.27 -0.33
CA ILE A 66 -5.44 14.59 0.97
C ILE A 66 -4.21 13.70 1.08
N ARG A 67 -3.50 13.79 2.20
CA ARG A 67 -2.51 12.81 2.63
C ARG A 67 -3.20 11.86 3.61
N PRO A 68 -3.48 10.62 3.22
CA PRO A 68 -4.27 9.70 4.04
C PRO A 68 -3.50 9.13 5.22
N LEU A 69 -2.16 9.26 5.20
CA LEU A 69 -1.26 8.73 6.22
C LEU A 69 -0.59 9.88 6.99
N LYS A 70 -0.48 9.69 8.29
CA LYS A 70 0.24 10.59 9.20
C LYS A 70 0.99 9.75 10.23
N ASP A 71 2.28 9.99 10.38
CA ASP A 71 3.13 9.27 11.34
C ASP A 71 3.05 7.74 11.19
N GLY A 72 2.99 7.26 9.91
CA GLY A 72 2.88 5.84 9.59
C GLY A 72 1.48 5.24 9.70
N VAL A 73 0.51 5.94 10.27
CA VAL A 73 -0.86 5.43 10.49
C VAL A 73 -1.89 6.05 9.56
N ILE A 74 -3.00 5.35 9.35
CA ILE A 74 -4.11 5.85 8.54
C ILE A 74 -4.90 6.90 9.33
N ALA A 75 -4.84 8.15 8.86
CA ALA A 75 -5.62 9.26 9.39
C ALA A 75 -6.96 9.46 8.67
N ASP A 76 -7.06 9.04 7.42
CA ASP A 76 -8.28 9.09 6.60
C ASP A 76 -8.46 7.76 5.85
N PHE A 77 -9.39 6.93 6.32
CA PHE A 77 -9.64 5.59 5.81
C PHE A 77 -10.10 5.58 4.36
N ARG A 78 -11.02 6.47 4.01
CA ARG A 78 -11.56 6.55 2.66
C ARG A 78 -10.49 7.00 1.67
N ALA A 79 -9.69 7.97 2.06
CA ALA A 79 -8.57 8.43 1.24
C ALA A 79 -7.50 7.34 1.09
N ALA A 80 -7.21 6.57 2.16
CA ALA A 80 -6.27 5.45 2.11
C ALA A 80 -6.78 4.32 1.18
N GLU A 81 -8.06 3.94 1.28
CA GLU A 81 -8.67 2.96 0.37
C GLU A 81 -8.54 3.40 -1.09
N LEU A 82 -8.92 4.65 -1.38
CA LEU A 82 -8.83 5.20 -2.74
C LEU A 82 -7.39 5.21 -3.25
N MET A 83 -6.43 5.55 -2.38
CA MET A 83 -5.01 5.56 -2.68
C MET A 83 -4.50 4.15 -3.01
N ILE A 84 -4.70 3.20 -2.10
CA ILE A 84 -4.26 1.81 -2.27
C ILE A 84 -4.88 1.20 -3.53
N ARG A 85 -6.19 1.35 -3.71
CA ARG A 85 -6.92 0.87 -4.90
C ARG A 85 -6.37 1.47 -6.19
N GLY A 86 -6.05 2.75 -6.16
CA GLY A 86 -5.52 3.45 -7.31
C GLY A 86 -4.09 3.02 -7.64
N MET A 87 -3.22 2.87 -6.62
CA MET A 87 -1.84 2.41 -6.79
C MET A 87 -1.76 0.97 -7.28
N ILE A 88 -2.65 0.08 -6.79
CA ILE A 88 -2.77 -1.29 -7.32
C ILE A 88 -3.10 -1.30 -8.82
N LYS A 89 -3.89 -0.35 -9.31
CA LYS A 89 -4.19 -0.24 -10.74
C LYS A 89 -2.99 0.20 -11.59
N MET A 90 -1.97 0.83 -10.97
CA MET A 90 -0.72 1.19 -11.65
C MET A 90 0.21 -0.02 -11.85
N ILE A 91 -0.02 -1.12 -11.13
CA ILE A 91 0.79 -2.33 -11.27
C ILE A 91 0.67 -2.86 -12.71
N PRO A 92 1.79 -3.12 -13.39
CA PRO A 92 1.77 -3.64 -14.75
C PRO A 92 1.00 -4.97 -14.83
N LYS A 93 -0.01 -5.01 -15.68
CA LYS A 93 -0.79 -6.24 -15.90
C LYS A 93 0.04 -7.25 -16.69
N ARG A 94 -0.01 -8.52 -16.30
CA ARG A 94 0.54 -9.61 -17.13
C ARG A 94 -0.18 -9.63 -18.48
N ARG A 95 0.58 -9.49 -19.56
CA ARG A 95 0.04 -9.63 -20.93
C ARG A 95 -0.55 -11.04 -21.10
N GLY A 96 -1.79 -11.11 -21.58
CA GLY A 96 -2.44 -12.35 -21.97
C GLY A 96 -3.28 -13.05 -20.89
N SER A 97 -3.44 -12.51 -19.70
CA SER A 97 -4.37 -13.07 -18.71
C SER A 97 -5.79 -12.57 -18.96
N LEU A 98 -6.70 -13.48 -19.32
CA LEU A 98 -8.14 -13.24 -19.45
C LEU A 98 -8.84 -13.19 -18.07
N PHE A 99 -8.17 -13.69 -17.02
CA PHE A 99 -8.74 -13.78 -15.68
C PHE A 99 -8.04 -12.78 -14.75
N LYS A 100 -8.83 -12.18 -13.84
CA LYS A 100 -8.30 -11.34 -12.76
C LYS A 100 -7.57 -12.24 -11.75
N PRO A 101 -6.28 -11.98 -11.45
CA PRO A 101 -5.58 -12.81 -10.47
C PRO A 101 -6.15 -12.56 -9.07
N THR A 102 -6.09 -13.60 -8.24
CA THR A 102 -6.24 -13.48 -6.79
C THR A 102 -5.10 -12.61 -6.26
N LEU A 103 -5.44 -11.55 -5.56
CA LEU A 103 -4.44 -10.61 -5.05
C LEU A 103 -4.11 -10.93 -3.59
N LYS A 104 -2.87 -11.37 -3.37
CA LYS A 104 -2.31 -11.63 -2.06
C LYS A 104 -1.40 -10.47 -1.67
N MET A 105 -1.67 -9.87 -0.52
CA MET A 105 -0.98 -8.68 -0.05
C MET A 105 -0.26 -8.93 1.27
N VAL A 106 0.98 -8.49 1.37
CA VAL A 106 1.68 -8.27 2.64
C VAL A 106 1.81 -6.76 2.81
N ILE A 107 1.41 -6.23 3.97
CA ILE A 107 1.42 -4.79 4.23
C ILE A 107 2.21 -4.51 5.50
N GLY A 108 3.18 -3.61 5.42
CA GLY A 108 3.92 -3.09 6.56
C GLY A 108 3.03 -2.26 7.46
N ILE A 109 3.16 -2.44 8.78
CA ILE A 109 2.50 -1.63 9.81
C ILE A 109 3.50 -1.24 10.89
N PRO A 110 3.40 -0.03 11.46
CA PRO A 110 4.24 0.39 12.58
C PRO A 110 4.05 -0.51 13.81
N SER A 111 5.13 -0.74 14.56
CA SER A 111 5.09 -1.59 15.77
C SER A 111 4.16 -1.08 16.86
N GLY A 112 3.92 0.25 16.89
CA GLY A 112 3.03 0.88 17.85
C GLY A 112 1.57 1.00 17.39
N SER A 113 1.21 0.37 16.28
CA SER A 113 -0.16 0.45 15.75
C SER A 113 -1.18 -0.13 16.72
N THR A 114 -2.25 0.60 16.94
CA THR A 114 -3.41 0.16 17.72
C THR A 114 -4.23 -0.88 16.94
N GLU A 115 -5.05 -1.66 17.64
CA GLU A 115 -5.97 -2.63 16.97
C GLU A 115 -6.91 -1.95 15.97
N VAL A 116 -7.31 -0.71 16.24
CA VAL A 116 -8.18 0.07 15.34
C VAL A 116 -7.43 0.41 14.05
N GLU A 117 -6.19 0.84 14.14
CA GLU A 117 -5.34 1.16 12.98
C GLU A 117 -5.02 -0.09 12.16
N ILE A 118 -4.67 -1.19 12.83
CA ILE A 118 -4.43 -2.49 12.18
C ILE A 118 -5.65 -2.93 11.37
N ARG A 119 -6.84 -2.84 11.99
CA ARG A 119 -8.10 -3.16 11.32
C ARG A 119 -8.37 -2.26 10.14
N ALA A 120 -8.06 -0.99 10.28
CA ALA A 120 -8.21 0.00 9.22
C ALA A 120 -7.37 -0.29 7.97
N VAL A 121 -6.10 -0.65 8.17
CA VAL A 121 -5.21 -1.07 7.07
C VAL A 121 -5.81 -2.28 6.36
N LYS A 122 -6.24 -3.28 7.13
CA LYS A 122 -6.83 -4.51 6.60
C LYS A 122 -8.09 -4.22 5.79
N ASP A 123 -9.04 -3.47 6.36
CA ASP A 123 -10.30 -3.12 5.72
C ASP A 123 -10.07 -2.31 4.43
N SER A 124 -9.11 -1.37 4.45
CA SER A 124 -8.73 -0.59 3.26
C SER A 124 -8.14 -1.47 2.15
N ALA A 125 -7.32 -2.46 2.51
CA ALA A 125 -6.71 -3.39 1.58
C ALA A 125 -7.75 -4.36 0.97
N GLU A 126 -8.69 -4.87 1.78
CA GLU A 126 -9.81 -5.70 1.32
C GLU A 126 -10.69 -4.93 0.32
N GLN A 127 -11.06 -3.69 0.65
CA GLN A 127 -11.85 -2.84 -0.24
C GLN A 127 -11.08 -2.45 -1.51
N ALA A 128 -9.76 -2.37 -1.45
CA ALA A 128 -8.89 -2.16 -2.61
C ALA A 128 -8.79 -3.41 -3.52
N GLY A 129 -9.27 -4.57 -3.06
CA GLY A 129 -9.35 -5.80 -3.84
C GLY A 129 -8.42 -6.92 -3.39
N GLY A 130 -7.78 -6.79 -2.22
CA GLY A 130 -7.02 -7.87 -1.58
C GLY A 130 -7.93 -9.00 -1.17
N GLN A 131 -7.54 -10.24 -1.44
CA GLN A 131 -8.28 -11.45 -1.07
C GLN A 131 -7.61 -12.20 0.07
N GLU A 132 -6.28 -12.19 0.08
CA GLU A 132 -5.48 -12.67 1.19
C GLU A 132 -4.58 -11.52 1.67
N ILE A 133 -4.75 -11.08 2.93
CA ILE A 133 -4.03 -9.94 3.48
C ILE A 133 -3.28 -10.36 4.73
N PHE A 134 -1.99 -10.14 4.71
CA PHE A 134 -1.07 -10.37 5.80
C PHE A 134 -0.50 -9.01 6.25
N LEU A 135 -0.47 -8.80 7.54
CA LEU A 135 0.13 -7.61 8.13
C LEU A 135 1.45 -8.01 8.79
N LEU A 136 2.47 -7.22 8.55
CA LEU A 136 3.81 -7.45 9.08
C LEU A 136 4.31 -6.17 9.73
N PHE A 137 4.86 -6.24 10.93
CA PHE A 137 5.47 -5.07 11.56
C PHE A 137 6.69 -4.60 10.77
N GLU A 138 6.79 -3.29 10.51
CA GLU A 138 7.86 -2.69 9.71
C GLU A 138 9.27 -3.09 10.16
N PRO A 139 9.63 -3.10 11.47
CA PRO A 139 10.95 -3.55 11.89
C PRO A 139 11.21 -5.04 11.56
N MET A 140 10.17 -5.86 11.58
CA MET A 140 10.28 -7.28 11.20
C MET A 140 10.47 -7.41 9.68
N ALA A 141 9.75 -6.61 8.89
CA ALA A 141 9.92 -6.55 7.45
C ALA A 141 11.33 -6.10 7.06
N ALA A 142 11.87 -5.08 7.74
CA ALA A 142 13.22 -4.60 7.55
C ALA A 142 14.27 -5.67 7.92
N ALA A 143 14.10 -6.37 9.06
CA ALA A 143 14.98 -7.46 9.48
C ALA A 143 15.05 -8.57 8.43
N LEU A 144 13.89 -9.02 7.94
CA LEU A 144 13.79 -10.01 6.85
C LEU A 144 14.44 -9.50 5.56
N GLY A 145 14.22 -8.22 5.23
CA GLY A 145 14.75 -7.59 4.02
C GLY A 145 16.28 -7.53 3.97
N ILE A 146 16.95 -7.38 5.12
CA ILE A 146 18.41 -7.41 5.23
C ILE A 146 18.97 -8.81 5.49
N GLY A 147 18.11 -9.83 5.51
CA GLY A 147 18.50 -11.24 5.63
C GLY A 147 18.79 -11.71 7.06
N LEU A 148 18.28 -11.02 8.08
CA LEU A 148 18.34 -11.52 9.45
C LEU A 148 17.45 -12.75 9.61
N ASP A 149 17.94 -13.77 10.32
CA ASP A 149 17.14 -14.90 10.74
C ASP A 149 16.32 -14.49 11.97
N VAL A 150 15.07 -14.12 11.74
CA VAL A 150 14.15 -13.66 12.79
C VAL A 150 13.60 -14.79 13.65
N GLU A 151 13.83 -16.05 13.26
CA GLU A 151 13.43 -17.24 14.01
C GLU A 151 14.57 -17.77 14.91
N ALA A 152 15.81 -17.30 14.68
CA ALA A 152 16.95 -17.67 15.51
C ALA A 152 16.78 -17.16 16.95
N PRO A 153 17.23 -17.91 17.97
CA PRO A 153 17.16 -17.50 19.38
C PRO A 153 18.25 -16.45 19.72
N GLU A 154 18.41 -15.46 18.87
CA GLU A 154 19.39 -14.38 18.99
C GLU A 154 18.67 -13.01 19.02
N GLY A 155 19.18 -12.10 19.87
CA GLY A 155 18.65 -10.75 19.95
C GLY A 155 19.24 -9.87 18.83
N ASN A 156 18.38 -9.41 17.90
CA ASN A 156 18.73 -8.44 16.87
C ASN A 156 17.98 -7.13 17.12
N MET A 157 18.58 -6.01 16.71
CA MET A 157 17.95 -4.70 16.77
C MET A 157 17.93 -4.06 15.38
N VAL A 158 16.76 -3.58 14.98
CA VAL A 158 16.56 -2.76 13.79
C VAL A 158 16.18 -1.37 14.24
N VAL A 159 16.86 -0.36 13.68
CA VAL A 159 16.55 1.05 13.89
C VAL A 159 16.06 1.61 12.57
N ASP A 160 14.82 2.04 12.54
CA ASP A 160 14.14 2.67 11.41
C ASP A 160 13.90 4.14 11.77
N ILE A 161 14.33 5.09 10.89
CA ILE A 161 14.36 6.53 11.16
C ILE A 161 13.58 7.29 10.10
#